data_4c6bb34d41634467a1ea0aac4dc0e603
#
_entry.id   4c6bb34d41634467a1ea0aac4dc0e603
#
_cell.length_a   1.000
_cell.length_b   1.000
_cell.length_c   1.000
_cell.angle_alpha   90.00
_cell.angle_beta   90.00
_cell.angle_gamma   90.00
#
_symmetry.space_group_name_H-M   'P 1'
#
loop_
_entity.id
_entity.type
_entity.pdbx_description
1 polymer ?
#
loop_
_entity_poly.entity_id
_entity_poly.type
_entity_poly.pdbx_seq_one_letter_code
_entity_poly.pdbx_strand_id
1 'polypeptide(L)'
;TQNEDYLKNTIYPIMKEAAQFWDSYLWTSEYQKINDESSPYNGQDRLVVAPSFSEEQGPTAIGTTYDQSLVWELYKECIQAGKIVGEDEALLKSWEENMQKLDPIEINETNGIKEWYEETRVGQKNGHNRSYAKAGNLPEIEVPNSGWDIGHPGEQRHSSHLVGLFPGTLINKENKEYMDAAIQSLTERGEYSTGWSKANKINLWARTENGEKAYKLLNNLIGGNSSGLQYNLFDSHGSGGGETMKNGNPVWQIDGNFGLTSGVAEMLVQSQSGYTQFLPAIPNAWEEGNIQGLKARGNFTIGEKWANGVAETFTVRYDGENESNTFTGSYKNITSAKVYEDGKEISVKKDEEKGRISFKAVSGRTYTIDMLETNMDELKEQATAFLK
;
A
#
# COMPACT_ATOMS: atom_id res chain seq x y z
N THR A 1 -5.84 -15.78 -8.06
CA THR A 1 -5.92 -17.17 -8.55
C THR A 1 -6.53 -17.26 -9.96
N GLN A 2 -7.31 -16.27 -10.38
CA GLN A 2 -8.08 -16.26 -11.64
C GLN A 2 -9.07 -17.43 -11.77
N ASN A 3 -9.51 -18.01 -10.66
CA ASN A 3 -10.56 -19.03 -10.65
C ASN A 3 -11.93 -18.32 -10.74
N GLU A 4 -12.51 -18.31 -11.93
CA GLU A 4 -13.76 -17.60 -12.23
C GLU A 4 -14.96 -18.27 -11.52
N ASP A 5 -14.97 -19.59 -11.38
CA ASP A 5 -16.04 -20.29 -10.66
C ASP A 5 -16.07 -19.92 -9.18
N TYR A 6 -14.89 -19.86 -8.55
CA TYR A 6 -14.79 -19.40 -7.17
C TYR A 6 -15.15 -17.93 -7.02
N LEU A 7 -14.71 -17.09 -7.94
CA LEU A 7 -15.11 -15.68 -7.98
C LEU A 7 -16.63 -15.55 -8.06
N LYS A 8 -17.25 -16.19 -9.04
CA LYS A 8 -18.68 -16.07 -9.32
C LYS A 8 -19.56 -16.64 -8.22
N ASN A 9 -19.19 -17.81 -7.68
CA ASN A 9 -20.07 -18.57 -6.81
C ASN A 9 -19.79 -18.37 -5.31
N THR A 10 -18.64 -17.76 -4.95
CA THR A 10 -18.26 -17.62 -3.54
C THR A 10 -17.93 -16.18 -3.18
N ILE A 11 -16.97 -15.54 -3.89
CA ILE A 11 -16.44 -14.25 -3.46
C ILE A 11 -17.33 -13.08 -3.90
N TYR A 12 -17.73 -13.06 -5.18
CA TYR A 12 -18.50 -11.95 -5.71
C TYR A 12 -19.86 -11.73 -5.01
N PRO A 13 -20.66 -12.75 -4.67
CA PRO A 13 -21.89 -12.56 -3.90
C PRO A 13 -21.65 -11.81 -2.57
N ILE A 14 -20.60 -12.17 -1.83
CA ILE A 14 -20.23 -11.53 -0.56
C ILE A 14 -19.81 -10.07 -0.79
N MET A 15 -18.96 -9.83 -1.77
CA MET A 15 -18.51 -8.48 -2.12
C MET A 15 -19.69 -7.59 -2.56
N LYS A 16 -20.60 -8.13 -3.38
CA LYS A 16 -21.78 -7.45 -3.86
C LYS A 16 -22.71 -7.04 -2.72
N GLU A 17 -23.00 -7.95 -1.78
CA GLU A 17 -23.81 -7.64 -0.60
C GLU A 17 -23.16 -6.55 0.27
N ALA A 18 -21.84 -6.62 0.46
CA ALA A 18 -21.10 -5.59 1.17
C ALA A 18 -21.18 -4.23 0.47
N ALA A 19 -21.02 -4.19 -0.87
CA ALA A 19 -21.14 -2.95 -1.64
C ALA A 19 -22.57 -2.38 -1.56
N GLN A 20 -23.60 -3.21 -1.66
CA GLN A 20 -25.01 -2.80 -1.51
C GLN A 20 -25.34 -2.30 -0.09
N PHE A 21 -24.69 -2.87 0.94
CA PHE A 21 -24.77 -2.31 2.29
C PHE A 21 -24.29 -0.86 2.29
N TRP A 22 -23.11 -0.60 1.70
CA TRP A 22 -22.56 0.75 1.64
C TRP A 22 -23.42 1.70 0.79
N ASP A 23 -24.03 1.24 -0.31
CA ASP A 23 -25.01 2.04 -1.08
C ASP A 23 -26.13 2.58 -0.20
N SER A 24 -26.56 1.80 0.80
CA SER A 24 -27.62 2.19 1.73
C SER A 24 -27.12 2.97 2.96
N TYR A 25 -25.86 2.82 3.32
CA TYR A 25 -25.27 3.41 4.52
C TYR A 25 -24.63 4.77 4.27
N LEU A 26 -24.07 4.98 3.09
CA LEU A 26 -23.42 6.23 2.71
C LEU A 26 -24.42 7.39 2.76
N TRP A 27 -23.96 8.51 3.27
CA TRP A 27 -24.72 9.73 3.39
C TRP A 27 -24.11 10.85 2.56
N THR A 28 -24.94 11.69 1.93
CA THR A 28 -24.51 12.89 1.20
C THR A 28 -24.31 14.03 2.19
N SER A 29 -23.08 14.45 2.39
CA SER A 29 -22.73 15.47 3.37
C SER A 29 -22.88 16.87 2.80
N GLU A 30 -23.74 17.71 3.42
CA GLU A 30 -23.83 19.12 3.09
C GLU A 30 -22.61 19.94 3.53
N TYR A 31 -21.78 19.36 4.41
CA TYR A 31 -20.65 20.05 5.04
C TYR A 31 -19.31 19.81 4.32
N GLN A 32 -19.26 18.83 3.47
CA GLN A 32 -18.03 18.41 2.79
C GLN A 32 -18.25 18.36 1.29
N LYS A 33 -17.33 18.95 0.55
CA LYS A 33 -17.35 18.97 -0.91
C LYS A 33 -16.27 18.08 -1.48
N ILE A 34 -16.52 17.53 -2.65
CA ILE A 34 -15.53 16.84 -3.44
C ILE A 34 -14.50 17.86 -3.89
N ASN A 35 -13.24 17.60 -3.62
CA ASN A 35 -12.12 18.51 -3.90
C ASN A 35 -11.10 17.84 -4.84
N ASP A 36 -11.58 17.26 -5.91
CA ASP A 36 -10.78 16.67 -6.98
C ASP A 36 -11.10 17.37 -8.31
N GLU A 37 -10.18 18.23 -8.77
CA GLU A 37 -10.35 19.00 -10.00
C GLU A 37 -10.50 18.10 -11.25
N SER A 38 -10.03 16.86 -11.21
CA SER A 38 -10.20 15.88 -12.28
C SER A 38 -11.57 15.20 -12.28
N SER A 39 -12.30 15.26 -11.16
CA SER A 39 -13.61 14.64 -11.01
C SER A 39 -14.72 15.45 -11.68
N PRO A 40 -15.66 14.81 -12.41
CA PRO A 40 -16.87 15.48 -12.93
C PRO A 40 -17.80 15.94 -11.81
N TYR A 41 -17.57 15.52 -10.58
CA TYR A 41 -18.34 15.87 -9.38
C TYR A 41 -17.66 16.95 -8.52
N ASN A 42 -16.54 17.51 -8.96
CA ASN A 42 -15.81 18.53 -8.20
C ASN A 42 -16.73 19.66 -7.73
N GLY A 43 -16.65 20.03 -6.45
CA GLY A 43 -17.47 21.04 -5.81
C GLY A 43 -18.88 20.60 -5.42
N GLN A 44 -19.31 19.38 -5.77
CA GLN A 44 -20.57 18.78 -5.30
C GLN A 44 -20.45 18.23 -3.88
N ASP A 45 -21.58 17.88 -3.28
CA ASP A 45 -21.64 17.25 -1.98
C ASP A 45 -20.99 15.86 -2.01
N ARG A 46 -20.14 15.59 -1.00
CA ARG A 46 -19.41 14.33 -0.89
C ARG A 46 -20.30 13.22 -0.33
N LEU A 47 -20.12 11.98 -0.82
CA LEU A 47 -20.60 10.80 -0.13
C LEU A 47 -19.65 10.47 1.02
N VAL A 48 -20.21 10.24 2.21
CA VAL A 48 -19.43 9.98 3.42
C VAL A 48 -19.95 8.80 4.21
N VAL A 49 -19.04 8.12 4.89
CA VAL A 49 -19.37 7.19 5.97
C VAL A 49 -19.68 8.00 7.22
N ALA A 50 -20.89 7.87 7.78
CA ALA A 50 -21.29 8.55 9.00
C ALA A 50 -22.20 7.66 9.85
N PRO A 51 -21.89 7.41 11.15
CA PRO A 51 -20.68 7.82 11.84
C PRO A 51 -19.42 7.08 11.37
N SER A 52 -18.26 7.72 11.51
CA SER A 52 -16.95 7.19 11.14
C SER A 52 -15.96 7.43 12.28
N PHE A 53 -14.94 6.57 12.40
CA PHE A 53 -13.96 6.64 13.49
C PHE A 53 -12.58 6.22 13.01
N SER A 54 -11.56 7.02 13.31
CA SER A 54 -10.18 6.60 13.11
C SER A 54 -9.70 5.78 14.31
N GLU A 55 -8.96 4.72 14.03
CA GLU A 55 -8.65 3.70 15.02
C GLU A 55 -7.88 4.25 16.21
N GLU A 56 -8.48 4.08 17.39
CA GLU A 56 -7.96 4.48 18.71
C GLU A 56 -7.62 5.97 18.85
N GLN A 57 -8.18 6.83 18.01
CA GLN A 57 -7.96 8.27 18.15
C GLN A 57 -9.12 9.09 17.60
N GLY A 58 -9.22 10.30 18.10
CA GLY A 58 -10.17 11.30 17.65
C GLY A 58 -11.62 11.06 18.07
N PRO A 59 -12.48 11.98 17.67
CA PRO A 59 -13.91 11.86 17.85
C PRO A 59 -14.53 10.92 16.81
N THR A 60 -15.75 10.48 17.05
CA THR A 60 -16.63 10.02 15.99
C THR A 60 -16.88 11.18 15.02
N ALA A 61 -16.60 10.96 13.76
CA ALA A 61 -16.58 11.99 12.72
C ALA A 61 -17.58 11.68 11.59
N ILE A 62 -17.73 12.63 10.70
CA ILE A 62 -18.41 12.47 9.41
C ILE A 62 -17.32 12.26 8.37
N GLY A 63 -17.05 11.00 8.05
CA GLY A 63 -15.98 10.61 7.13
C GLY A 63 -14.59 10.62 7.78
N THR A 64 -13.92 9.49 7.69
CA THR A 64 -12.49 9.36 7.92
C THR A 64 -11.85 8.83 6.65
N THR A 65 -10.63 9.20 6.37
CA THR A 65 -9.88 8.66 5.23
C THR A 65 -9.80 7.14 5.27
N TYR A 66 -9.78 6.56 6.48
CA TYR A 66 -9.77 5.11 6.68
C TYR A 66 -11.00 4.44 6.08
N ASP A 67 -12.20 4.80 6.57
CA ASP A 67 -13.45 4.18 6.11
C ASP A 67 -13.72 4.50 4.64
N GLN A 68 -13.50 5.76 4.22
CA GLN A 68 -13.70 6.19 2.84
C GLN A 68 -12.81 5.40 1.86
N SER A 69 -11.55 5.17 2.22
CA SER A 69 -10.61 4.41 1.39
C SER A 69 -11.01 2.94 1.29
N LEU A 70 -11.50 2.33 2.38
CA LEU A 70 -11.98 0.94 2.38
C LEU A 70 -13.22 0.76 1.50
N VAL A 71 -14.18 1.70 1.56
CA VAL A 71 -15.37 1.66 0.71
C VAL A 71 -14.99 1.87 -0.76
N TRP A 72 -14.06 2.79 -1.03
CA TRP A 72 -13.54 3.03 -2.37
C TRP A 72 -12.88 1.77 -2.96
N GLU A 73 -12.01 1.09 -2.19
CA GLU A 73 -11.38 -0.17 -2.62
C GLU A 73 -12.42 -1.26 -2.88
N LEU A 74 -13.43 -1.37 -2.02
CA LEU A 74 -14.50 -2.35 -2.19
C LEU A 74 -15.26 -2.12 -3.50
N TYR A 75 -15.68 -0.89 -3.80
CA TYR A 75 -16.36 -0.58 -5.04
C TYR A 75 -15.48 -0.87 -6.27
N LYS A 76 -14.22 -0.47 -6.23
CA LYS A 76 -13.26 -0.77 -7.29
C LYS A 76 -13.15 -2.26 -7.57
N GLU A 77 -12.97 -3.08 -6.53
CA GLU A 77 -12.85 -4.53 -6.67
C GLU A 77 -14.19 -5.16 -7.11
N CYS A 78 -15.33 -4.65 -6.65
CA CYS A 78 -16.66 -5.09 -7.09
C CYS A 78 -16.89 -4.80 -8.56
N ILE A 79 -16.49 -3.63 -9.04
CA ILE A 79 -16.62 -3.24 -10.47
C ILE A 79 -15.76 -4.18 -11.34
N GLN A 80 -14.50 -4.44 -10.94
CA GLN A 80 -13.63 -5.34 -11.68
C GLN A 80 -14.16 -6.77 -11.71
N ALA A 81 -14.56 -7.29 -10.55
CA ALA A 81 -15.13 -8.62 -10.42
C ALA A 81 -16.47 -8.75 -11.18
N GLY A 82 -17.33 -7.73 -11.06
CA GLY A 82 -18.61 -7.68 -11.73
C GLY A 82 -18.51 -7.75 -13.25
N LYS A 83 -17.54 -7.07 -13.84
CA LYS A 83 -17.24 -7.17 -15.28
C LYS A 83 -16.86 -8.60 -15.71
N ILE A 84 -16.14 -9.33 -14.86
CA ILE A 84 -15.74 -10.73 -15.13
C ILE A 84 -16.94 -11.68 -15.04
N VAL A 85 -17.79 -11.53 -14.01
CA VAL A 85 -18.93 -12.43 -13.78
C VAL A 85 -20.16 -12.08 -14.63
N GLY A 86 -20.16 -10.96 -15.35
CA GLY A 86 -21.26 -10.48 -16.18
C GLY A 86 -22.40 -9.84 -15.37
N GLU A 87 -22.07 -9.02 -14.39
CA GLU A 87 -23.03 -8.25 -13.58
C GLU A 87 -23.75 -7.17 -14.41
N ASP A 88 -24.87 -6.68 -13.89
CA ASP A 88 -25.65 -5.61 -14.49
C ASP A 88 -24.84 -4.30 -14.64
N GLU A 89 -24.77 -3.77 -15.85
CA GLU A 89 -23.98 -2.57 -16.15
C GLU A 89 -24.45 -1.33 -15.41
N ALA A 90 -25.77 -1.21 -15.11
CA ALA A 90 -26.31 -0.06 -14.39
C ALA A 90 -25.83 -0.08 -12.92
N LEU A 91 -25.76 -1.27 -12.32
CA LEU A 91 -25.21 -1.45 -10.99
C LEU A 91 -23.72 -1.09 -10.93
N LEU A 92 -22.92 -1.61 -11.89
CA LEU A 92 -21.50 -1.30 -11.97
C LEU A 92 -21.26 0.20 -12.13
N LYS A 93 -22.04 0.86 -12.97
CA LYS A 93 -21.97 2.30 -13.20
C LYS A 93 -22.33 3.09 -11.92
N SER A 94 -23.33 2.65 -11.16
CA SER A 94 -23.69 3.31 -9.90
C SER A 94 -22.54 3.27 -8.89
N TRP A 95 -21.80 2.16 -8.82
CA TRP A 95 -20.61 2.06 -7.98
C TRP A 95 -19.43 2.92 -8.50
N GLU A 96 -19.26 3.02 -9.84
CA GLU A 96 -18.28 3.95 -10.43
C GLU A 96 -18.57 5.41 -10.05
N GLU A 97 -19.85 5.81 -10.05
CA GLU A 97 -20.28 7.14 -9.63
C GLU A 97 -20.08 7.36 -8.13
N ASN A 98 -20.46 6.39 -7.28
CA ASN A 98 -20.30 6.47 -5.84
C ASN A 98 -18.81 6.54 -5.46
N MET A 99 -17.96 5.74 -6.13
CA MET A 99 -16.51 5.74 -5.91
C MET A 99 -15.90 7.13 -6.15
N GLN A 100 -16.32 7.83 -7.21
CA GLN A 100 -15.86 9.20 -7.49
C GLN A 100 -16.40 10.23 -6.47
N LYS A 101 -17.59 10.02 -5.92
CA LYS A 101 -18.18 10.91 -4.92
C LYS A 101 -17.65 10.68 -3.50
N LEU A 102 -16.97 9.57 -3.25
CA LEU A 102 -16.31 9.33 -1.96
C LEU A 102 -15.12 10.26 -1.74
N ASP A 103 -14.35 10.57 -2.80
CA ASP A 103 -13.17 11.45 -2.75
C ASP A 103 -12.32 11.22 -1.48
N PRO A 104 -11.70 10.03 -1.31
CA PRO A 104 -11.24 9.57 -0.01
C PRO A 104 -9.97 10.25 0.48
N ILE A 105 -9.21 10.93 -0.38
CA ILE A 105 -7.92 11.53 -0.02
C ILE A 105 -8.01 13.05 -0.04
N GLU A 106 -7.74 13.65 1.11
CA GLU A 106 -7.45 15.07 1.21
C GLU A 106 -6.08 15.32 1.83
N ILE A 107 -5.41 16.38 1.38
CA ILE A 107 -4.10 16.79 1.86
C ILE A 107 -4.29 17.92 2.86
N ASN A 108 -3.59 17.82 3.99
CA ASN A 108 -3.64 18.81 5.05
C ASN A 108 -2.58 19.91 4.86
N GLU A 109 -2.57 20.87 5.77
CA GLU A 109 -1.71 22.06 5.71
C GLU A 109 -0.20 21.73 5.88
N THR A 110 0.14 20.54 6.33
CA THR A 110 1.53 20.03 6.42
C THR A 110 1.92 19.17 5.23
N ASN A 111 1.08 19.11 4.20
CA ASN A 111 1.22 18.26 3.02
C ASN A 111 1.13 16.75 3.32
N GLY A 112 0.57 16.36 4.46
CA GLY A 112 0.23 14.97 4.77
C GLY A 112 -1.22 14.65 4.42
N ILE A 113 -1.59 13.38 4.48
CA ILE A 113 -2.98 12.95 4.28
C ILE A 113 -3.79 13.27 5.53
N LYS A 114 -4.94 13.91 5.38
CA LYS A 114 -5.90 14.10 6.46
C LYS A 114 -6.41 12.76 6.98
N GLU A 115 -6.56 12.65 8.27
CA GLU A 115 -7.16 11.49 8.89
C GLU A 115 -8.68 11.65 9.04
N TRP A 116 -9.12 12.87 9.29
CA TRP A 116 -10.51 13.33 9.27
C TRP A 116 -10.67 14.45 8.27
N TYR A 117 -11.71 14.49 7.49
CA TYR A 117 -11.90 15.52 6.46
C TYR A 117 -11.89 16.94 7.01
N GLU A 118 -12.37 17.10 8.23
CA GLU A 118 -12.43 18.39 8.91
C GLU A 118 -11.27 18.62 9.86
N GLU A 119 -10.22 17.81 9.70
CA GLU A 119 -8.96 18.01 10.42
C GLU A 119 -8.32 19.33 9.97
N THR A 120 -8.05 20.19 10.95
CA THR A 120 -7.14 21.31 10.79
C THR A 120 -5.92 21.05 11.65
N ARG A 121 -4.76 21.02 11.05
CA ARG A 121 -3.50 20.93 11.80
C ARG A 121 -3.06 22.34 12.17
N VAL A 122 -3.29 22.70 13.41
CA VAL A 122 -2.78 23.93 13.98
C VAL A 122 -1.38 23.65 14.50
N GLY A 123 -0.42 24.45 14.09
CA GLY A 123 1.00 24.32 14.45
C GLY A 123 1.26 24.12 15.93
N GLN A 124 2.50 23.94 16.31
CA GLN A 124 2.94 23.54 17.65
C GLN A 124 2.27 24.33 18.78
N LYS A 125 1.46 23.67 19.61
CA LYS A 125 1.03 24.18 20.89
C LYS A 125 1.83 23.47 21.99
N ASN A 126 2.59 24.21 22.76
CA ASN A 126 3.49 23.68 23.80
C ASN A 126 4.58 22.71 23.26
N GLY A 127 5.07 22.94 22.04
CA GLY A 127 6.09 22.09 21.43
C GLY A 127 5.56 20.83 20.74
N HIS A 128 4.25 20.64 20.72
CA HIS A 128 3.60 19.49 20.13
C HIS A 128 2.67 19.90 18.99
N ASN A 129 2.71 19.18 17.87
CA ASN A 129 1.71 19.31 16.82
C ASN A 129 0.42 18.66 17.32
N ARG A 130 -0.68 19.39 17.24
CA ARG A 130 -2.00 18.87 17.63
C ARG A 130 -2.94 18.90 16.46
N SER A 131 -3.72 17.85 16.31
CA SER A 131 -4.78 17.76 15.33
C SER A 131 -6.10 18.22 15.95
N TYR A 132 -6.90 18.91 15.16
CA TYR A 132 -8.23 19.34 15.53
C TYR A 132 -9.21 18.82 14.49
N ALA A 133 -10.37 18.38 14.92
CA ALA A 133 -11.47 18.02 14.05
C ALA A 133 -12.59 19.04 14.19
N LYS A 134 -13.19 19.44 13.08
CA LYS A 134 -14.31 20.35 13.03
C LYS A 134 -15.38 19.80 12.12
N ALA A 135 -16.57 19.62 12.63
CA ALA A 135 -17.72 19.15 11.87
C ALA A 135 -18.67 20.32 11.55
N GLY A 136 -18.61 20.82 10.33
CA GLY A 136 -19.46 21.91 9.84
C GLY A 136 -19.35 23.17 10.70
N ASN A 137 -20.49 23.64 11.24
CA ASN A 137 -20.54 24.80 12.13
C ASN A 137 -20.36 24.48 13.62
N LEU A 138 -20.02 23.23 13.95
CA LEU A 138 -19.74 22.86 15.33
C LEU A 138 -18.43 23.47 15.82
N PRO A 139 -18.27 23.65 17.15
CA PRO A 139 -17.00 24.08 17.71
C PRO A 139 -15.86 23.16 17.31
N GLU A 140 -14.72 23.74 17.05
CA GLU A 140 -13.47 23.01 16.86
C GLU A 140 -13.16 22.17 18.10
N ILE A 141 -12.96 20.86 17.91
CA ILE A 141 -12.67 19.92 18.99
C ILE A 141 -11.19 19.51 18.87
N GLU A 142 -10.42 19.75 19.91
CA GLU A 142 -9.07 19.17 20.02
C GLU A 142 -9.22 17.65 20.04
N VAL A 143 -8.61 16.97 19.09
CA VAL A 143 -8.63 15.51 19.02
C VAL A 143 -7.89 14.98 20.26
N PRO A 144 -8.62 14.36 21.20
CA PRO A 144 -7.97 13.89 22.41
C PRO A 144 -7.05 12.74 22.07
N ASN A 145 -5.92 12.73 22.74
CA ASN A 145 -5.07 11.56 22.76
C ASN A 145 -5.82 10.37 23.33
N SER A 146 -5.67 9.25 22.69
CA SER A 146 -6.18 7.97 23.18
C SER A 146 -5.30 7.42 24.30
N GLY A 147 -4.93 8.17 25.28
CA GLY A 147 -4.21 7.72 26.47
C GLY A 147 -2.81 7.10 26.26
N TRP A 148 -2.47 6.76 25.04
CA TRP A 148 -1.21 6.16 24.61
C TRP A 148 -0.33 7.14 23.83
N ASP A 149 -0.96 8.14 23.25
CA ASP A 149 -0.30 9.17 22.47
C ASP A 149 -0.59 10.53 23.02
N ILE A 150 0.41 11.14 23.54
CA ILE A 150 0.32 12.43 24.20
C ILE A 150 0.55 13.55 23.19
N GLY A 151 -0.29 13.65 22.17
CA GLY A 151 -0.34 14.83 21.33
C GLY A 151 0.70 14.94 20.23
N HIS A 152 1.31 13.84 19.84
CA HIS A 152 2.22 13.78 18.70
C HIS A 152 1.63 12.94 17.58
N PRO A 153 1.43 13.46 16.36
CA PRO A 153 1.15 12.63 15.20
C PRO A 153 2.18 11.52 15.03
N GLY A 154 3.43 11.74 15.48
CA GLY A 154 4.53 10.79 15.43
C GLY A 154 4.49 9.70 16.51
N GLU A 155 3.65 9.80 17.52
CA GLU A 155 3.56 8.81 18.60
C GLU A 155 2.37 7.86 18.42
N GLN A 156 1.43 8.17 17.49
CA GLN A 156 0.33 7.28 17.19
C GLN A 156 0.82 6.05 16.44
N ARG A 157 0.52 4.88 17.01
CA ARG A 157 0.92 3.60 16.42
C ARG A 157 0.08 3.20 15.21
N HIS A 158 -1.17 3.66 15.12
CA HIS A 158 -2.04 3.40 13.98
C HIS A 158 -1.73 4.34 12.81
N SER A 159 -1.84 3.80 11.61
CA SER A 159 -1.68 4.52 10.35
C SER A 159 -2.89 4.30 9.45
N SER A 160 -4.09 4.38 10.06
CA SER A 160 -5.37 4.03 9.43
C SER A 160 -5.64 4.84 8.16
N HIS A 161 -5.30 6.13 8.14
CA HIS A 161 -5.44 7.02 6.98
C HIS A 161 -4.52 6.63 5.79
N LEU A 162 -3.59 5.69 5.99
CA LEU A 162 -2.71 5.17 4.95
C LEU A 162 -3.15 3.80 4.42
N VAL A 163 -4.36 3.33 4.78
CA VAL A 163 -4.89 2.05 4.29
C VAL A 163 -4.97 2.01 2.75
N GLY A 164 -5.21 3.15 2.11
CA GLY A 164 -5.21 3.28 0.65
C GLY A 164 -3.83 3.09 0.00
N LEU A 165 -2.73 3.21 0.76
CA LEU A 165 -1.38 2.87 0.32
C LEU A 165 -1.10 1.37 0.52
N PHE A 166 -1.37 0.85 1.72
CA PHE A 166 -1.22 -0.56 2.06
C PHE A 166 -2.26 -0.97 3.12
N PRO A 167 -3.02 -2.06 2.91
CA PRO A 167 -2.96 -3.00 1.80
C PRO A 167 -3.68 -2.54 0.52
N GLY A 168 -4.32 -1.38 0.54
CA GLY A 168 -5.03 -0.80 -0.58
C GLY A 168 -4.16 -0.44 -1.78
N THR A 169 -4.79 0.17 -2.77
CA THR A 169 -4.18 0.50 -4.06
C THR A 169 -4.50 1.92 -4.55
N LEU A 170 -5.32 2.64 -3.77
CA LEU A 170 -5.74 4.01 -4.07
C LEU A 170 -4.55 4.96 -4.18
N ILE A 171 -3.60 4.84 -3.24
CA ILE A 171 -2.35 5.60 -3.25
C ILE A 171 -1.27 4.72 -3.88
N ASN A 172 -0.73 5.17 -5.00
CA ASN A 172 0.30 4.47 -5.75
C ASN A 172 1.19 5.47 -6.51
N LYS A 173 2.26 4.99 -7.12
CA LYS A 173 3.23 5.86 -7.80
C LYS A 173 2.72 6.61 -9.04
N GLU A 174 1.59 6.19 -9.60
CA GLU A 174 0.96 6.88 -10.73
C GLU A 174 0.30 8.21 -10.26
N ASN A 175 -0.05 8.32 -8.97
CA ASN A 175 -0.51 9.56 -8.36
C ASN A 175 0.56 10.11 -7.41
N LYS A 176 1.44 10.93 -7.98
CA LYS A 176 2.57 11.49 -7.24
C LYS A 176 2.14 12.36 -6.06
N GLU A 177 1.07 13.11 -6.18
CA GLU A 177 0.60 14.01 -5.12
C GLU A 177 0.16 13.22 -3.88
N TYR A 178 -0.63 12.17 -4.07
CA TYR A 178 -1.05 11.30 -2.96
C TYR A 178 0.12 10.51 -2.38
N MET A 179 1.06 10.09 -3.23
CA MET A 179 2.27 9.40 -2.76
C MET A 179 3.15 10.31 -1.91
N ASP A 180 3.38 11.55 -2.34
CA ASP A 180 4.16 12.54 -1.58
C ASP A 180 3.48 12.83 -0.23
N ALA A 181 2.16 12.98 -0.21
CA ALA A 181 1.39 13.19 1.01
C ALA A 181 1.44 11.96 1.96
N ALA A 182 1.42 10.75 1.42
CA ALA A 182 1.59 9.53 2.20
C ALA A 182 3.00 9.44 2.83
N ILE A 183 4.04 9.80 2.08
CA ILE A 183 5.42 9.88 2.58
C ILE A 183 5.53 10.91 3.71
N GLN A 184 4.88 12.08 3.55
CA GLN A 184 4.83 13.10 4.60
C GLN A 184 4.13 12.59 5.86
N SER A 185 2.97 11.94 5.72
CA SER A 185 2.25 11.33 6.84
C SER A 185 3.07 10.26 7.55
N LEU A 186 3.76 9.38 6.81
CA LEU A 186 4.66 8.38 7.38
C LEU A 186 5.83 9.02 8.13
N THR A 187 6.37 10.11 7.60
CA THR A 187 7.45 10.85 8.24
C THR A 187 6.99 11.47 9.56
N GLU A 188 5.79 12.03 9.60
CA GLU A 188 5.17 12.58 10.81
C GLU A 188 4.84 11.49 11.83
N ARG A 189 4.38 10.30 11.40
CA ARG A 189 4.14 9.14 12.27
C ARG A 189 5.41 8.57 12.88
N GLY A 190 6.57 8.90 12.34
CA GLY A 190 7.86 8.50 12.90
C GLY A 190 8.08 6.98 12.91
N GLU A 191 9.17 6.58 13.55
CA GLU A 191 9.63 5.18 13.56
C GLU A 191 9.28 4.45 14.87
N TYR A 192 8.94 5.19 15.92
CA TYR A 192 8.64 4.64 17.21
C TYR A 192 7.26 4.00 17.24
N SER A 193 7.16 2.73 17.62
CA SER A 193 5.87 2.02 17.58
C SER A 193 5.93 0.62 18.19
N THR A 194 4.77 -0.01 18.34
CA THR A 194 4.62 -1.42 18.72
C THR A 194 5.09 -2.35 17.59
N GLY A 195 5.24 -3.64 17.84
CA GLY A 195 5.72 -4.61 16.85
C GLY A 195 4.85 -4.69 15.61
N TRP A 196 3.54 -4.86 15.77
CA TRP A 196 2.60 -4.90 14.64
C TRP A 196 2.58 -3.59 13.85
N SER A 197 2.69 -2.47 14.53
CA SER A 197 2.71 -1.16 13.88
C SER A 197 4.02 -0.92 13.12
N LYS A 198 5.18 -1.32 13.67
CA LYS A 198 6.44 -1.31 12.92
C LYS A 198 6.36 -2.17 11.67
N ALA A 199 5.80 -3.38 11.81
CA ALA A 199 5.60 -4.28 10.68
C ALA A 199 4.69 -3.65 9.61
N ASN A 200 3.60 -2.99 10.01
CA ASN A 200 2.76 -2.23 9.07
C ASN A 200 3.55 -1.10 8.39
N LYS A 201 4.32 -0.32 9.15
CA LYS A 201 5.15 0.77 8.59
C LYS A 201 6.24 0.25 7.65
N ILE A 202 6.78 -0.98 7.84
CA ILE A 202 7.69 -1.60 6.86
C ILE A 202 6.99 -1.77 5.51
N ASN A 203 5.76 -2.30 5.50
CA ASN A 203 4.95 -2.44 4.29
C ASN A 203 4.65 -1.08 3.64
N LEU A 204 4.24 -0.10 4.43
CA LEU A 204 3.95 1.25 3.95
C LEU A 204 5.19 1.90 3.31
N TRP A 205 6.36 1.83 3.95
CA TRP A 205 7.61 2.34 3.38
C TRP A 205 8.05 1.56 2.13
N ALA A 206 7.83 0.25 2.09
CA ALA A 206 8.09 -0.54 0.88
C ALA A 206 7.21 -0.07 -0.29
N ARG A 207 5.94 0.26 -0.04
CA ARG A 207 5.02 0.81 -1.06
C ARG A 207 5.40 2.20 -1.56
N THR A 208 6.15 2.97 -0.78
CA THR A 208 6.73 4.24 -1.24
C THR A 208 8.07 4.06 -1.97
N GLU A 209 8.50 2.83 -2.22
CA GLU A 209 9.80 2.50 -2.82
C GLU A 209 11.01 2.93 -1.95
N ASN A 210 10.81 3.22 -0.66
CA ASN A 210 11.89 3.63 0.25
C ASN A 210 12.44 2.44 1.04
N GLY A 211 13.34 1.70 0.40
CA GLY A 211 13.98 0.51 0.98
C GLY A 211 14.79 0.80 2.25
N GLU A 212 15.43 1.96 2.34
CA GLU A 212 16.22 2.32 3.52
C GLU A 212 15.37 2.49 4.77
N LYS A 213 14.22 3.16 4.65
CA LYS A 213 13.27 3.34 5.75
C LYS A 213 12.63 2.00 6.16
N ALA A 214 12.22 1.20 5.17
CA ALA A 214 11.68 -0.13 5.42
C ALA A 214 12.73 -1.02 6.13
N TYR A 215 13.97 -1.05 5.65
CA TYR A 215 15.06 -1.82 6.23
C TYR A 215 15.45 -1.37 7.64
N LYS A 216 15.44 -0.06 7.89
CA LYS A 216 15.70 0.47 9.24
C LYS A 216 14.67 -0.04 10.24
N LEU A 217 13.38 -0.01 9.88
CA LEU A 217 12.31 -0.53 10.74
C LEU A 217 12.37 -2.06 10.89
N LEU A 218 12.73 -2.77 9.82
CA LEU A 218 12.99 -4.20 9.84
C LEU A 218 14.06 -4.55 10.89
N ASN A 219 15.21 -3.88 10.85
CA ASN A 219 16.29 -4.07 11.81
C ASN A 219 15.87 -3.71 13.24
N ASN A 220 15.11 -2.64 13.41
CA ASN A 220 14.58 -2.25 14.72
C ASN A 220 13.60 -3.30 15.26
N LEU A 221 12.86 -3.98 14.42
CA LEU A 221 11.93 -5.03 14.84
C LEU A 221 12.64 -6.33 15.17
N ILE A 222 13.67 -6.71 14.41
CA ILE A 222 14.41 -7.96 14.61
C ILE A 222 15.45 -7.84 15.73
N GLY A 223 16.20 -6.74 15.76
CA GLY A 223 17.42 -6.60 16.54
C GLY A 223 17.35 -5.65 17.73
N GLY A 224 16.21 -5.04 18.01
CA GLY A 224 16.08 -4.04 19.07
C GLY A 224 16.18 -4.62 20.48
N ASN A 225 17.02 -4.01 21.33
CA ASN A 225 17.29 -4.46 22.68
C ASN A 225 16.10 -4.42 23.65
N SER A 226 15.01 -3.74 23.32
CA SER A 226 13.85 -3.55 24.20
C SER A 226 12.54 -4.01 23.59
N SER A 227 12.61 -4.54 22.38
CA SER A 227 11.43 -4.78 21.61
C SER A 227 11.82 -5.59 20.41
N GLY A 228 11.17 -6.68 20.16
CA GLY A 228 11.48 -7.43 19.00
C GLY A 228 11.21 -8.89 19.15
N LEU A 229 11.76 -9.64 18.25
CA LEU A 229 11.61 -11.07 18.24
C LEU A 229 12.28 -11.69 19.48
N GLN A 230 11.55 -12.52 20.19
CA GLN A 230 12.07 -13.34 21.26
C GLN A 230 12.95 -14.47 20.71
N TYR A 231 13.66 -15.22 21.58
CA TYR A 231 14.45 -16.38 21.16
C TYR A 231 13.66 -17.44 20.38
N ASN A 232 12.34 -17.51 20.59
CA ASN A 232 11.44 -18.37 19.85
C ASN A 232 10.92 -17.73 18.56
N LEU A 233 11.46 -16.57 18.15
CA LEU A 233 11.12 -15.78 16.97
C LEU A 233 9.73 -15.11 17.01
N PHE A 234 8.98 -15.22 18.09
CA PHE A 234 7.73 -14.45 18.20
C PHE A 234 8.00 -12.99 18.56
N ASP A 235 7.27 -12.10 17.91
CA ASP A 235 7.16 -10.73 18.35
C ASP A 235 6.34 -10.67 19.64
N SER A 236 6.92 -10.11 20.66
CA SER A 236 6.29 -10.08 21.97
C SER A 236 6.19 -8.69 22.54
N HIS A 237 6.17 -7.62 21.64
CA HIS A 237 6.42 -6.44 22.33
C HIS A 237 5.72 -5.24 21.84
N GLY A 238 5.70 -4.33 22.73
CA GLY A 238 5.31 -2.99 22.54
C GLY A 238 6.40 -2.08 21.98
N SER A 239 6.07 -0.84 21.79
CA SER A 239 6.97 0.26 21.53
C SER A 239 7.99 0.36 22.64
N GLY A 240 9.15 0.90 22.41
CA GLY A 240 10.30 1.01 23.32
C GLY A 240 10.08 1.28 24.81
N GLY A 241 8.85 1.37 25.27
CA GLY A 241 8.46 1.31 26.67
C GLY A 241 7.91 -0.04 27.11
N GLY A 242 7.91 -1.02 26.21
CA GLY A 242 7.39 -2.37 26.44
C GLY A 242 5.95 -2.36 26.93
N GLU A 243 4.99 -2.65 26.07
CA GLU A 243 3.70 -3.07 26.57
C GLU A 243 3.89 -4.41 27.27
N THR A 244 4.26 -4.33 28.54
CA THR A 244 4.14 -5.48 29.41
C THR A 244 2.72 -5.51 29.93
N MET A 245 2.08 -6.66 29.90
CA MET A 245 0.87 -6.85 30.69
C MET A 245 1.14 -6.34 32.11
N LYS A 246 0.09 -5.97 32.84
CA LYS A 246 0.16 -5.48 34.24
C LYS A 246 1.06 -6.30 35.19
N ASN A 247 1.46 -7.50 34.74
CA ASN A 247 2.31 -8.45 35.50
C ASN A 247 3.72 -8.60 34.92
N GLY A 248 4.18 -7.71 34.04
CA GLY A 248 5.52 -7.78 33.48
C GLY A 248 5.73 -8.78 32.33
N ASN A 249 4.69 -9.48 31.90
CA ASN A 249 4.78 -10.41 30.79
C ASN A 249 4.63 -9.67 29.46
N PRO A 250 5.49 -9.97 28.46
CA PRO A 250 5.37 -9.37 27.14
C PRO A 250 4.06 -9.79 26.45
N VAL A 251 3.43 -8.86 25.75
CA VAL A 251 2.25 -9.14 24.90
C VAL A 251 2.71 -9.75 23.60
N TRP A 252 2.18 -10.90 23.28
CA TRP A 252 2.46 -11.55 22.00
C TRP A 252 1.69 -10.88 20.86
N GLN A 253 2.40 -10.57 19.76
CA GLN A 253 1.87 -9.87 18.59
C GLN A 253 2.23 -10.64 17.30
N ILE A 254 1.47 -11.69 16.98
CA ILE A 254 1.71 -12.51 15.78
C ILE A 254 1.58 -11.72 14.48
N ASP A 255 0.76 -10.68 14.47
CA ASP A 255 0.61 -9.71 13.38
C ASP A 255 1.93 -8.97 13.09
N GLY A 256 2.75 -8.72 14.10
CA GLY A 256 4.12 -8.23 13.91
C GLY A 256 4.97 -9.20 13.08
N ASN A 257 4.88 -10.50 13.36
CA ASN A 257 5.59 -11.54 12.61
C ASN A 257 5.13 -11.62 11.15
N PHE A 258 3.83 -11.68 10.93
CA PHE A 258 3.29 -11.78 9.57
C PHE A 258 3.48 -10.50 8.77
N GLY A 259 3.29 -9.34 9.40
CA GLY A 259 3.52 -8.06 8.77
C GLY A 259 4.99 -7.82 8.42
N LEU A 260 5.93 -8.30 9.25
CA LEU A 260 7.36 -8.32 8.93
C LEU A 260 7.64 -9.09 7.64
N THR A 261 7.12 -10.33 7.55
CA THR A 261 7.31 -11.19 6.39
C THR A 261 6.68 -10.59 5.14
N SER A 262 5.47 -10.04 5.27
CA SER A 262 4.79 -9.30 4.21
C SER A 262 5.62 -8.09 3.76
N GLY A 263 6.19 -7.32 4.70
CA GLY A 263 7.01 -6.16 4.41
C GLY A 263 8.26 -6.51 3.59
N VAL A 264 8.94 -7.60 3.93
CA VAL A 264 10.07 -8.10 3.13
C VAL A 264 9.62 -8.50 1.72
N ALA A 265 8.48 -9.17 1.58
CA ALA A 265 7.92 -9.50 0.27
C ALA A 265 7.59 -8.23 -0.54
N GLU A 266 6.98 -7.21 0.08
CA GLU A 266 6.69 -5.92 -0.57
C GLU A 266 7.96 -5.13 -0.97
N MET A 267 9.07 -5.32 -0.26
CA MET A 267 10.36 -4.73 -0.63
C MET A 267 10.94 -5.37 -1.91
N LEU A 268 10.59 -6.62 -2.18
CA LEU A 268 11.10 -7.40 -3.31
C LEU A 268 10.14 -7.39 -4.50
N VAL A 269 8.86 -7.70 -4.31
CA VAL A 269 7.86 -7.77 -5.38
C VAL A 269 6.58 -7.04 -5.00
N GLN A 270 6.10 -6.18 -5.90
CA GLN A 270 4.76 -5.57 -5.81
C GLN A 270 3.96 -5.84 -7.07
N SER A 271 2.64 -6.09 -6.96
CA SER A 271 1.81 -6.41 -8.13
C SER A 271 0.38 -5.86 -8.05
N GLN A 272 0.12 -4.91 -7.16
CA GLN A 272 -1.22 -4.36 -6.91
C GLN A 272 -1.70 -3.37 -7.99
N SER A 273 -0.78 -2.78 -8.76
CA SER A 273 -1.09 -1.72 -9.74
C SER A 273 -1.32 -2.24 -11.17
N GLY A 274 -1.64 -3.54 -11.33
CA GLY A 274 -1.90 -4.15 -12.63
C GLY A 274 -0.64 -4.58 -13.41
N TYR A 275 0.53 -4.48 -12.80
CA TYR A 275 1.80 -4.99 -13.30
C TYR A 275 2.67 -5.45 -12.13
N THR A 276 3.65 -6.29 -12.40
CA THR A 276 4.64 -6.75 -11.41
C THR A 276 5.82 -5.79 -11.40
N GLN A 277 6.08 -5.17 -10.27
CA GLN A 277 7.27 -4.37 -10.04
C GLN A 277 8.30 -5.21 -9.32
N PHE A 278 9.49 -5.29 -9.89
CA PHE A 278 10.61 -6.03 -9.36
C PHE A 278 11.51 -5.15 -8.51
N LEU A 279 11.99 -5.66 -7.39
CA LEU A 279 12.91 -5.00 -6.45
C LEU A 279 12.53 -3.53 -6.14
N PRO A 280 11.26 -3.22 -5.82
CA PRO A 280 10.82 -1.83 -5.70
C PRO A 280 11.48 -1.07 -4.56
N ALA A 281 11.88 -1.77 -3.49
CA ALA A 281 12.37 -1.14 -2.26
C ALA A 281 13.54 -1.90 -1.64
N ILE A 282 14.50 -2.32 -2.48
CA ILE A 282 15.71 -2.98 -1.96
C ILE A 282 16.64 -1.94 -1.29
N PRO A 283 17.11 -2.20 -0.06
CA PRO A 283 18.05 -1.30 0.63
C PRO A 283 19.48 -1.50 0.13
N ASN A 284 20.33 -0.48 0.31
CA ASN A 284 21.75 -0.59 -0.04
C ASN A 284 22.47 -1.74 0.69
N ALA A 285 22.00 -2.14 1.87
CA ALA A 285 22.56 -3.26 2.64
C ALA A 285 22.34 -4.63 1.97
N TRP A 286 21.41 -4.74 1.02
CA TRP A 286 21.19 -5.96 0.24
C TRP A 286 21.90 -5.83 -1.11
N GLU A 287 23.24 -5.76 -1.08
CA GLU A 287 24.06 -5.57 -2.28
C GLU A 287 23.89 -6.71 -3.28
N GLU A 288 23.70 -7.93 -2.79
CA GLU A 288 23.46 -9.12 -3.61
C GLU A 288 22.35 -9.98 -3.01
N GLY A 289 21.64 -10.70 -3.85
CA GLY A 289 20.59 -11.58 -3.40
C GLY A 289 20.00 -12.45 -4.50
N ASN A 290 19.29 -13.47 -4.04
CA ASN A 290 18.53 -14.37 -4.86
C ASN A 290 17.30 -14.84 -4.08
N ILE A 291 16.14 -14.67 -4.66
CA ILE A 291 14.87 -15.14 -4.11
C ILE A 291 14.07 -15.87 -5.18
N GLN A 292 13.33 -16.90 -4.77
CA GLN A 292 12.49 -17.68 -5.66
C GLN A 292 11.13 -17.93 -4.98
N GLY A 293 10.06 -17.99 -5.78
CA GLY A 293 8.77 -18.46 -5.33
C GLY A 293 7.84 -17.38 -4.78
N LEU A 294 8.18 -16.09 -4.91
CA LEU A 294 7.26 -15.01 -4.57
C LEU A 294 6.04 -15.02 -5.49
N LYS A 295 4.86 -14.81 -4.92
CA LYS A 295 3.61 -14.79 -5.69
C LYS A 295 3.21 -13.39 -6.07
N ALA A 296 2.90 -13.19 -7.34
CA ALA A 296 2.35 -11.97 -7.88
C ALA A 296 0.92 -12.19 -8.39
N ARG A 297 0.13 -11.12 -8.46
CA ARG A 297 -1.23 -11.14 -9.00
C ARG A 297 -1.24 -11.65 -10.43
N GLY A 298 -2.34 -12.31 -10.82
CA GLY A 298 -2.45 -12.96 -12.13
C GLY A 298 -1.89 -14.39 -12.17
N ASN A 299 -1.64 -15.00 -10.99
CA ASN A 299 -1.12 -16.36 -10.83
C ASN A 299 0.33 -16.52 -11.32
N PHE A 300 1.14 -15.51 -11.12
CA PHE A 300 2.56 -15.57 -11.44
C PHE A 300 3.40 -15.95 -10.22
N THR A 301 4.44 -16.73 -10.45
CA THR A 301 5.51 -17.01 -9.51
C THR A 301 6.78 -16.32 -9.99
N ILE A 302 7.38 -15.53 -9.11
CA ILE A 302 8.48 -14.64 -9.38
C ILE A 302 9.75 -15.13 -8.69
N GLY A 303 10.87 -15.03 -9.41
CA GLY A 303 12.20 -15.12 -8.85
C GLY A 303 13.04 -13.93 -9.29
N GLU A 304 13.98 -13.54 -8.46
CA GLU A 304 14.82 -12.37 -8.67
C GLU A 304 16.25 -12.67 -8.26
N LYS A 305 17.20 -12.22 -9.04
CA LYS A 305 18.63 -12.27 -8.75
C LYS A 305 19.25 -10.91 -9.04
N TRP A 306 20.05 -10.42 -8.08
CA TRP A 306 20.73 -9.14 -8.21
C TRP A 306 22.12 -9.21 -7.60
N ALA A 307 23.02 -8.35 -8.07
CA ALA A 307 24.35 -8.13 -7.51
C ALA A 307 24.72 -6.64 -7.65
N ASN A 308 25.49 -6.13 -6.70
CA ASN A 308 25.88 -4.71 -6.62
C ASN A 308 24.65 -3.77 -6.63
N GLY A 309 23.55 -4.20 -6.04
CA GLY A 309 22.29 -3.42 -5.99
C GLY A 309 21.53 -3.33 -7.33
N VAL A 310 21.94 -4.11 -8.35
CA VAL A 310 21.34 -4.10 -9.69
C VAL A 310 20.85 -5.49 -10.07
N ALA A 311 19.65 -5.56 -10.65
CA ALA A 311 19.10 -6.82 -11.12
C ALA A 311 19.96 -7.44 -12.22
N GLU A 312 20.21 -8.74 -12.09
CA GLU A 312 20.84 -9.57 -13.13
C GLU A 312 19.76 -10.28 -13.96
N THR A 313 18.84 -10.94 -13.28
CA THR A 313 17.77 -11.71 -13.93
C THR A 313 16.49 -11.71 -13.09
N PHE A 314 15.36 -11.75 -13.79
CA PHE A 314 14.07 -12.10 -13.20
C PHE A 314 13.56 -13.38 -13.84
N THR A 315 12.91 -14.22 -13.05
CA THR A 315 12.15 -15.37 -13.55
C THR A 315 10.67 -15.17 -13.33
N VAL A 316 9.87 -15.52 -14.31
CA VAL A 316 8.42 -15.42 -14.29
C VAL A 316 7.84 -16.77 -14.72
N ARG A 317 7.06 -17.40 -13.85
CA ARG A 317 6.30 -18.59 -14.19
C ARG A 317 4.81 -18.30 -14.07
N TYR A 318 4.05 -18.67 -15.08
CA TYR A 318 2.60 -18.61 -15.01
C TYR A 318 2.04 -19.94 -14.50
N ASP A 319 1.34 -19.88 -13.36
CA ASP A 319 0.78 -21.05 -12.66
C ASP A 319 -0.76 -21.13 -12.78
N GLY A 320 -1.37 -20.29 -13.64
CA GLY A 320 -2.83 -20.25 -13.80
C GLY A 320 -3.40 -21.43 -14.57
N GLU A 321 -4.68 -21.70 -14.36
CA GLU A 321 -5.44 -22.76 -15.05
C GLU A 321 -5.78 -22.38 -16.50
N ASN A 322 -5.87 -21.10 -16.81
CA ASN A 322 -6.08 -20.61 -18.17
C ASN A 322 -4.86 -20.95 -19.05
N GLU A 323 -5.07 -21.23 -20.32
CA GLU A 323 -3.99 -21.56 -21.27
C GLU A 323 -2.85 -20.53 -21.23
N SER A 324 -3.20 -19.27 -21.07
CA SER A 324 -2.22 -18.16 -21.02
C SER A 324 -2.77 -16.94 -20.30
N ASN A 325 -1.84 -16.07 -19.85
CA ASN A 325 -2.14 -14.75 -19.34
C ASN A 325 -1.10 -13.73 -19.83
N THR A 326 -1.45 -12.46 -19.87
CA THR A 326 -0.49 -11.40 -20.16
C THR A 326 0.29 -11.05 -18.89
N PHE A 327 1.59 -11.26 -18.93
CA PHE A 327 2.50 -10.73 -17.91
C PHE A 327 2.92 -9.30 -18.27
N THR A 328 2.93 -8.42 -17.29
CA THR A 328 3.52 -7.07 -17.42
C THR A 328 4.47 -6.85 -16.25
N GLY A 329 5.74 -6.59 -16.56
CA GLY A 329 6.80 -6.34 -15.57
C GLY A 329 7.37 -4.94 -15.68
N SER A 330 7.80 -4.39 -14.55
CA SER A 330 8.45 -3.07 -14.44
C SER A 330 9.69 -3.15 -13.56
N TYR A 331 10.76 -2.58 -14.06
CA TYR A 331 12.00 -2.35 -13.34
C TYR A 331 12.79 -1.26 -14.08
N LYS A 332 13.76 -0.64 -13.41
CA LYS A 332 14.67 0.33 -14.07
C LYS A 332 15.34 -0.31 -15.30
N ASN A 333 15.18 0.35 -16.47
CA ASN A 333 15.74 -0.11 -17.76
C ASN A 333 15.25 -1.49 -18.25
N ILE A 334 14.14 -2.02 -17.77
CA ILE A 334 13.62 -3.33 -18.20
C ILE A 334 13.29 -3.39 -19.70
N THR A 335 13.04 -2.25 -20.34
CA THR A 335 12.78 -2.18 -21.78
C THR A 335 14.01 -2.52 -22.64
N SER A 336 15.21 -2.49 -22.05
CA SER A 336 16.44 -2.95 -22.68
C SER A 336 16.67 -4.46 -22.53
N ALA A 337 15.96 -5.13 -21.62
CA ALA A 337 16.14 -6.55 -21.34
C ALA A 337 15.73 -7.44 -22.52
N LYS A 338 16.30 -8.64 -22.55
CA LYS A 338 15.87 -9.75 -23.37
C LYS A 338 15.04 -10.74 -22.56
N VAL A 339 14.05 -11.33 -23.18
CA VAL A 339 13.18 -12.32 -22.53
C VAL A 339 13.33 -13.65 -23.25
N TYR A 340 13.52 -14.71 -22.47
CA TYR A 340 13.72 -16.06 -22.97
C TYR A 340 12.64 -17.01 -22.44
N GLU A 341 12.15 -17.90 -23.30
CA GLU A 341 11.37 -19.09 -22.95
C GLU A 341 12.21 -20.33 -23.34
N ASP A 342 12.48 -21.21 -22.39
CA ASP A 342 13.30 -22.40 -22.60
C ASP A 342 14.66 -22.11 -23.33
N GLY A 343 15.29 -21.00 -23.00
CA GLY A 343 16.56 -20.54 -23.59
C GLY A 343 16.44 -19.91 -24.98
N LYS A 344 15.24 -19.81 -25.53
CA LYS A 344 14.98 -19.16 -26.80
C LYS A 344 14.42 -17.75 -26.59
N GLU A 345 15.02 -16.75 -27.21
CA GLU A 345 14.55 -15.38 -27.16
C GLU A 345 13.12 -15.24 -27.74
N ILE A 346 12.26 -14.52 -27.03
CA ILE A 346 10.90 -14.21 -27.47
C ILE A 346 10.71 -12.71 -27.67
N SER A 347 9.77 -12.34 -28.53
CA SER A 347 9.39 -10.93 -28.71
C SER A 347 8.48 -10.46 -27.58
N VAL A 348 8.74 -9.26 -27.08
CA VAL A 348 7.96 -8.61 -26.02
C VAL A 348 7.49 -7.23 -26.48
N LYS A 349 6.34 -6.80 -25.99
CA LYS A 349 5.89 -5.41 -26.13
C LYS A 349 6.64 -4.56 -25.10
N LYS A 350 7.23 -3.46 -25.56
CA LYS A 350 7.95 -2.48 -24.74
C LYS A 350 7.15 -1.20 -24.62
N ASP A 351 7.06 -0.67 -23.44
CA ASP A 351 6.49 0.64 -23.12
C ASP A 351 7.61 1.47 -22.46
N GLU A 352 8.31 2.23 -23.29
CA GLU A 352 9.47 3.03 -22.87
C GLU A 352 9.06 4.16 -21.93
N GLU A 353 7.88 4.75 -22.13
CA GLU A 353 7.38 5.86 -21.31
C GLU A 353 7.11 5.39 -19.87
N LYS A 354 6.52 4.20 -19.72
CA LYS A 354 6.18 3.63 -18.41
C LYS A 354 7.27 2.72 -17.83
N GLY A 355 8.35 2.45 -18.58
CA GLY A 355 9.41 1.52 -18.19
C GLY A 355 8.87 0.12 -17.94
N ARG A 356 8.12 -0.44 -18.91
CA ARG A 356 7.45 -1.74 -18.79
C ARG A 356 7.68 -2.62 -20.01
N ILE A 357 7.68 -3.94 -19.76
CA ILE A 357 7.58 -4.95 -20.83
C ILE A 357 6.34 -5.81 -20.60
N SER A 358 5.77 -6.31 -21.68
CA SER A 358 4.64 -7.25 -21.61
C SER A 358 4.80 -8.37 -22.62
N PHE A 359 4.41 -9.58 -22.21
CA PHE A 359 4.37 -10.75 -23.09
C PHE A 359 3.27 -11.72 -22.67
N LYS A 360 2.89 -12.60 -23.60
CA LYS A 360 1.93 -13.67 -23.34
C LYS A 360 2.65 -14.82 -22.66
N ALA A 361 2.31 -15.09 -21.40
CA ALA A 361 2.84 -16.22 -20.64
C ALA A 361 1.87 -17.41 -20.72
N VAL A 362 2.38 -18.59 -21.05
CA VAL A 362 1.63 -19.84 -21.19
C VAL A 362 1.68 -20.62 -19.86
N SER A 363 0.59 -21.29 -19.52
CA SER A 363 0.49 -22.05 -18.27
C SER A 363 1.60 -23.10 -18.13
N GLY A 364 2.19 -23.16 -16.95
CA GLY A 364 3.30 -24.07 -16.61
C GLY A 364 4.66 -23.67 -17.17
N ARG A 365 4.74 -22.62 -18.02
CA ARG A 365 6.00 -22.15 -18.61
C ARG A 365 6.71 -21.16 -17.71
N THR A 366 8.06 -21.18 -17.83
CA THR A 366 8.96 -20.24 -17.13
C THR A 366 9.67 -19.36 -18.14
N TYR A 367 9.73 -18.08 -17.84
CA TYR A 367 10.38 -17.05 -18.63
C TYR A 367 11.51 -16.43 -17.84
N THR A 368 12.63 -16.16 -18.51
CA THR A 368 13.76 -15.45 -17.91
C THR A 368 13.90 -14.08 -18.57
N ILE A 369 13.87 -13.03 -17.76
CA ILE A 369 14.14 -11.65 -18.18
C ILE A 369 15.60 -11.38 -17.82
N ASP A 370 16.44 -11.21 -18.82
CA ASP A 370 17.89 -11.01 -18.68
C ASP A 370 18.21 -9.51 -18.77
N MET A 371 18.78 -8.98 -17.68
CA MET A 371 19.14 -7.57 -17.52
C MET A 371 20.61 -7.27 -17.83
N LEU A 372 21.45 -8.31 -18.06
CA LEU A 372 22.92 -8.19 -18.10
C LEU A 372 23.45 -7.49 -19.35
N GLU A 373 22.68 -7.32 -20.41
CA GLU A 373 23.10 -6.53 -21.59
C GLU A 373 23.14 -5.02 -21.32
N THR A 374 22.68 -4.58 -20.18
CA THR A 374 22.78 -3.18 -19.76
C THR A 374 24.23 -2.88 -19.40
N ASN A 375 24.86 -1.91 -20.08
CA ASN A 375 26.23 -1.52 -19.83
C ASN A 375 26.44 -1.14 -18.36
N MET A 376 27.03 -2.04 -17.58
CA MET A 376 27.22 -1.91 -16.13
C MET A 376 27.99 -0.65 -15.73
N ASP A 377 28.79 -0.08 -16.64
CA ASP A 377 29.57 1.12 -16.39
C ASP A 377 28.70 2.39 -16.43
N GLU A 378 27.70 2.46 -17.30
CA GLU A 378 26.71 3.55 -17.31
C GLU A 378 25.83 3.54 -16.08
N LEU A 379 25.46 2.36 -15.58
CA LEU A 379 24.65 2.23 -14.36
C LEU A 379 25.43 2.63 -13.10
N LYS A 380 26.73 2.35 -13.04
CA LYS A 380 27.60 2.78 -11.95
C LYS A 380 27.82 4.30 -11.95
N GLU A 381 27.98 4.92 -13.13
CA GLU A 381 28.08 6.39 -13.23
C GLU A 381 26.77 7.08 -12.77
N GLN A 382 25.61 6.54 -13.16
CA GLN A 382 24.32 7.06 -12.72
C GLN A 382 24.09 6.89 -11.21
N ALA A 383 24.47 5.75 -10.63
CA ALA A 383 24.40 5.53 -9.19
C ALA A 383 25.33 6.48 -8.42
N THR A 384 26.53 6.75 -8.94
CA THR A 384 27.47 7.70 -8.32
C THR A 384 27.02 9.15 -8.45
N ALA A 385 26.29 9.50 -9.51
CA ALA A 385 25.71 10.84 -9.68
C ALA A 385 24.51 11.08 -8.75
N PHE A 386 23.81 10.03 -8.34
CA PHE A 386 22.65 10.12 -7.42
C PHE A 386 23.08 10.25 -5.94
N LEU A 387 24.33 9.89 -5.62
CA LEU A 387 24.91 9.98 -4.26
C LEU A 387 25.66 11.30 -4.00
N LYS A 388 25.75 12.17 -4.99
CA LYS A 388 26.27 13.55 -4.89
C LYS A 388 25.13 14.56 -4.82
#